data_93ff74eb4e35a563de7b5b6af17330e4
#
_entry.id   93ff74eb4e35a563de7b5b6af17330e4
#
_cell.length_a   1.000
_cell.length_b   1.000
_cell.length_c   1.000
_cell.angle_alpha   90.00
_cell.angle_beta   90.00
_cell.angle_gamma   90.00
#
_symmetry.space_group_name_H-M   'P 1'
#
loop_
_entity.id
_entity.type
_entity.pdbx_description
1 polymer ?
#
loop_
_entity_poly.entity_id
_entity_poly.type
_entity_poly.pdbx_seq_one_letter_code
_entity_poly.pdbx_strand_id
1 'polypeptide(L)'
;MAAVALAGVTACATVPAAVPVFAAEGYDHEAIENAGDITLTMMVSGVASDNDFETEQLPKLVKEKWPNVTLEVTKLPDDNYYTSLKTKLASGECPDIILTQPMYAGQNSCYALAEAGYLASLNDLDNVQGREDALSSVTYDGDIVTDTSSVAILGTYYNKELFAQAGIESEPQTRDEFLEDCKKLKDAGIQPIVMGDKDQYVLQFGLYQLAADEIYSKNPDFDTQLRDGDASFTDEGTWDKVLEMYKTLYDEGYIDASKSLGYGASQAIQDFIDGKAAMTFDGSFNATALLAEGAGGDFERGYFPIPGTDGVYTATCLGAGYSIYSKSEHVDECKELLDYWLDGESELWDAYTSTGKVIVTYGNGADATPNYDLFKPFIDLLNDGKGFYWSNQAWPAGTETEMESLFSEMVGGQGTEIEDITEGMQDKFEDLLDE
;
A
#
# COMPACT_ATOMS: atom_id res chain seq x y z
N MET A 1 71.32 -15.11 36.89
CA MET A 1 70.75 -16.08 35.96
C MET A 1 69.35 -16.37 36.42
N ALA A 2 68.37 -15.73 35.83
CA ALA A 2 66.97 -15.89 36.16
C ALA A 2 66.28 -16.56 34.93
N ALA A 3 65.72 -17.71 35.14
CA ALA A 3 64.99 -18.46 34.15
C ALA A 3 63.52 -17.92 34.07
N VAL A 4 63.12 -17.48 32.90
CA VAL A 4 61.75 -17.07 32.60
C VAL A 4 60.99 -18.31 32.08
N ALA A 5 59.96 -18.72 32.80
CA ALA A 5 59.05 -19.75 32.40
C ALA A 5 57.96 -19.15 31.47
N LEU A 6 57.90 -19.63 30.26
CA LEU A 6 56.80 -19.30 29.28
C LEU A 6 55.60 -20.19 29.58
N ALA A 7 54.53 -19.62 30.05
CA ALA A 7 53.26 -20.32 30.17
C ALA A 7 52.51 -20.23 28.83
N GLY A 8 52.35 -21.38 28.15
CA GLY A 8 51.56 -21.49 26.94
C GLY A 8 50.05 -21.44 27.25
N VAL A 9 49.39 -20.46 26.69
CA VAL A 9 47.92 -20.39 26.70
C VAL A 9 47.39 -21.17 25.48
N THR A 10 46.84 -22.31 25.76
CA THR A 10 46.14 -23.09 24.73
C THR A 10 44.75 -22.47 24.53
N ALA A 11 44.57 -21.74 23.43
CA ALA A 11 43.26 -21.26 23.02
C ALA A 11 42.44 -22.45 22.47
N CYS A 12 41.48 -22.93 23.24
CA CYS A 12 40.43 -23.79 22.69
C CYS A 12 39.55 -22.95 21.77
N ALA A 13 39.75 -23.13 20.46
CA ALA A 13 38.80 -22.68 19.45
C ALA A 13 37.54 -23.55 19.56
N THR A 14 36.49 -23.02 20.16
CA THR A 14 35.15 -23.59 20.02
C THR A 14 34.67 -23.34 18.59
N VAL A 15 34.70 -24.38 17.77
CA VAL A 15 34.00 -24.38 16.50
C VAL A 15 32.50 -24.28 16.82
N PRO A 16 31.77 -23.27 16.35
CA PRO A 16 30.33 -23.29 16.50
C PRO A 16 29.81 -24.52 15.76
N ALA A 17 29.04 -25.35 16.48
CA ALA A 17 28.33 -26.44 15.87
C ALA A 17 27.44 -25.84 14.78
N ALA A 18 27.65 -26.26 13.53
CA ALA A 18 26.74 -25.96 12.46
C ALA A 18 25.35 -26.49 12.88
N VAL A 19 24.40 -25.60 13.10
CA VAL A 19 22.99 -25.96 13.19
C VAL A 19 22.68 -26.58 11.84
N PRO A 20 22.14 -27.80 11.78
CA PRO A 20 21.72 -28.35 10.51
C PRO A 20 20.63 -27.40 9.98
N VAL A 21 20.90 -26.73 8.89
CA VAL A 21 19.89 -26.14 8.03
C VAL A 21 19.14 -27.37 7.49
N PHE A 22 18.02 -27.70 8.11
CA PHE A 22 17.04 -28.51 7.45
C PHE A 22 16.61 -27.66 6.24
N ALA A 23 16.92 -28.09 5.02
CA ALA A 23 16.20 -27.61 3.87
C ALA A 23 14.72 -27.80 4.23
N ALA A 24 13.95 -26.74 4.28
CA ALA A 24 12.52 -26.84 4.42
C ALA A 24 12.08 -27.78 3.30
N GLU A 25 11.48 -28.92 3.64
CA GLU A 25 10.75 -29.70 2.65
C GLU A 25 9.66 -28.71 2.19
N GLY A 26 9.59 -28.42 0.86
CA GLY A 26 8.56 -27.56 0.30
C GLY A 26 7.17 -28.11 0.66
N TYR A 27 6.14 -27.29 0.49
CA TYR A 27 4.77 -27.74 0.69
C TYR A 27 4.42 -28.89 -0.28
N ASP A 28 3.37 -29.65 0.02
CA ASP A 28 2.89 -30.73 -0.84
C ASP A 28 2.15 -30.15 -2.06
N HIS A 29 2.84 -30.08 -3.23
CA HIS A 29 2.28 -29.60 -4.50
C HIS A 29 1.11 -30.47 -5.05
N GLU A 30 0.80 -31.59 -4.43
CA GLU A 30 -0.34 -32.46 -4.75
C GLU A 30 -1.34 -32.52 -3.58
N ALA A 31 -1.28 -31.58 -2.62
CA ALA A 31 -2.11 -31.56 -1.43
C ALA A 31 -3.59 -31.59 -1.78
N ILE A 32 -4.02 -30.76 -2.73
CA ILE A 32 -5.40 -30.70 -3.20
C ILE A 32 -5.81 -32.00 -3.91
N GLU A 33 -4.94 -32.58 -4.75
CA GLU A 33 -5.25 -33.80 -5.47
C GLU A 33 -5.34 -35.01 -4.51
N ASN A 34 -4.54 -35.01 -3.45
CA ASN A 34 -4.51 -36.04 -2.43
C ASN A 34 -5.63 -35.89 -1.39
N ALA A 35 -6.23 -34.73 -1.27
CA ALA A 35 -7.36 -34.48 -0.40
C ALA A 35 -8.65 -35.10 -0.96
N GLY A 36 -9.56 -35.45 -0.07
CA GLY A 36 -10.94 -35.76 -0.46
C GLY A 36 -11.70 -34.48 -0.89
N ASP A 37 -13.03 -34.51 -0.85
CA ASP A 37 -13.81 -33.31 -1.00
C ASP A 37 -13.52 -32.36 0.19
N ILE A 38 -13.00 -31.16 -0.12
CA ILE A 38 -12.63 -30.15 0.87
C ILE A 38 -13.35 -28.83 0.62
N THR A 39 -13.50 -28.06 1.68
CA THR A 39 -13.97 -26.67 1.62
C THR A 39 -12.87 -25.78 2.17
N LEU A 40 -12.35 -24.90 1.33
CA LEU A 40 -11.45 -23.81 1.73
C LEU A 40 -12.26 -22.55 1.96
N THR A 41 -11.92 -21.83 3.01
CA THR A 41 -12.61 -20.59 3.39
C THR A 41 -11.68 -19.39 3.21
N MET A 42 -12.24 -18.30 2.66
CA MET A 42 -11.48 -17.08 2.40
C MET A 42 -12.25 -15.86 2.89
N MET A 43 -11.56 -14.89 3.47
CA MET A 43 -12.15 -13.61 3.83
C MET A 43 -11.34 -12.45 3.30
N VAL A 44 -12.02 -11.53 2.59
CA VAL A 44 -11.40 -10.37 1.95
C VAL A 44 -12.12 -9.08 2.28
N SER A 45 -11.40 -7.96 2.16
CA SER A 45 -11.90 -6.62 2.31
C SER A 45 -12.44 -6.05 1.00
N GLY A 46 -13.43 -5.20 1.08
CA GLY A 46 -13.99 -4.45 -0.04
C GLY A 46 -15.51 -4.60 -0.16
N VAL A 47 -16.07 -3.96 -1.17
CA VAL A 47 -17.50 -4.03 -1.48
C VAL A 47 -17.70 -5.03 -2.61
N ALA A 48 -18.57 -6.02 -2.38
CA ALA A 48 -18.95 -6.98 -3.41
C ALA A 48 -19.76 -6.27 -4.51
N SER A 49 -19.49 -6.64 -5.75
CA SER A 49 -20.18 -6.12 -6.94
C SER A 49 -20.65 -7.28 -7.83
N ASP A 50 -21.51 -6.99 -8.78
CA ASP A 50 -21.90 -7.98 -9.79
C ASP A 50 -20.65 -8.45 -10.56
N ASN A 51 -20.49 -9.76 -10.70
CA ASN A 51 -19.34 -10.41 -11.33
C ASN A 51 -17.99 -10.12 -10.64
N ASP A 52 -18.03 -9.93 -9.33
CA ASP A 52 -16.84 -9.73 -8.50
C ASP A 52 -15.88 -10.91 -8.60
N PHE A 53 -14.58 -10.61 -8.75
CA PHE A 53 -13.59 -11.67 -8.97
C PHE A 53 -13.51 -12.64 -7.79
N GLU A 54 -13.31 -12.12 -6.58
CA GLU A 54 -13.06 -12.95 -5.40
C GLU A 54 -14.30 -13.76 -4.98
N THR A 55 -15.50 -13.16 -5.09
CA THR A 55 -16.73 -13.82 -4.62
C THR A 55 -17.46 -14.62 -5.69
N GLU A 56 -17.27 -14.27 -6.98
CA GLU A 56 -18.04 -14.85 -8.08
C GLU A 56 -17.19 -15.67 -9.07
N GLN A 57 -16.02 -15.14 -9.48
CA GLN A 57 -15.21 -15.77 -10.51
C GLN A 57 -14.25 -16.79 -9.93
N LEU A 58 -13.46 -16.42 -8.93
CA LEU A 58 -12.43 -17.28 -8.31
C LEU A 58 -13.00 -18.61 -7.83
N PRO A 59 -14.13 -18.68 -7.09
CA PRO A 59 -14.71 -19.98 -6.68
C PRO A 59 -15.07 -20.89 -7.85
N LYS A 60 -15.53 -20.32 -8.97
CA LYS A 60 -15.87 -21.07 -10.20
C LYS A 60 -14.60 -21.63 -10.84
N LEU A 61 -13.59 -20.80 -11.03
CA LEU A 61 -12.31 -21.19 -11.64
C LEU A 61 -11.58 -22.24 -10.79
N VAL A 62 -11.58 -22.07 -9.46
CA VAL A 62 -11.04 -23.08 -8.51
C VAL A 62 -11.78 -24.41 -8.67
N LYS A 63 -13.12 -24.38 -8.76
CA LYS A 63 -13.92 -25.60 -8.93
C LYS A 63 -13.68 -26.28 -10.28
N GLU A 64 -13.40 -25.50 -11.33
CA GLU A 64 -13.05 -26.01 -12.65
C GLU A 64 -11.65 -26.66 -12.63
N LYS A 65 -10.68 -26.06 -11.97
CA LYS A 65 -9.32 -26.58 -11.84
C LYS A 65 -9.28 -27.81 -10.93
N TRP A 66 -9.92 -27.73 -9.75
CA TRP A 66 -9.96 -28.77 -8.73
C TRP A 66 -11.41 -29.14 -8.37
N PRO A 67 -11.99 -30.14 -9.03
CA PRO A 67 -13.39 -30.52 -8.81
C PRO A 67 -13.74 -30.96 -7.39
N ASN A 68 -12.76 -31.37 -6.60
CA ASN A 68 -12.92 -31.75 -5.17
C ASN A 68 -12.85 -30.56 -4.21
N VAL A 69 -12.47 -29.33 -4.67
CA VAL A 69 -12.43 -28.13 -3.84
C VAL A 69 -13.73 -27.35 -3.95
N THR A 70 -14.22 -26.84 -2.82
CA THR A 70 -15.21 -25.78 -2.75
C THR A 70 -14.55 -24.58 -2.07
N LEU A 71 -14.46 -23.44 -2.73
CA LEU A 71 -13.94 -22.20 -2.14
C LEU A 71 -15.12 -21.30 -1.72
N GLU A 72 -15.22 -21.04 -0.42
CA GLU A 72 -16.22 -20.14 0.17
C GLU A 72 -15.57 -18.81 0.52
N VAL A 73 -15.97 -17.74 -0.18
CA VAL A 73 -15.39 -16.40 0.01
C VAL A 73 -16.39 -15.48 0.69
N THR A 74 -15.97 -14.85 1.78
CA THR A 74 -16.69 -13.77 2.47
C THR A 74 -16.01 -12.45 2.18
N LYS A 75 -16.72 -11.49 1.61
CA LYS A 75 -16.25 -10.12 1.36
C LYS A 75 -17.00 -9.13 2.24
N LEU A 76 -16.25 -8.31 2.98
CA LEU A 76 -16.81 -7.34 3.93
C LEU A 76 -16.23 -5.95 3.62
N PRO A 77 -17.02 -4.87 3.79
CA PRO A 77 -16.46 -3.51 3.80
C PRO A 77 -15.33 -3.37 4.81
N ASP A 78 -14.36 -2.52 4.51
CA ASP A 78 -13.09 -2.41 5.23
C ASP A 78 -13.23 -2.35 6.76
N ASP A 79 -14.03 -1.44 7.28
CA ASP A 79 -14.24 -1.29 8.73
C ASP A 79 -14.78 -2.58 9.39
N ASN A 80 -15.70 -3.25 8.69
CA ASN A 80 -16.29 -4.50 9.17
C ASN A 80 -15.32 -5.68 9.03
N TYR A 81 -14.50 -5.67 7.97
CA TYR A 81 -13.51 -6.70 7.71
C TYR A 81 -12.51 -6.81 8.87
N TYR A 82 -11.85 -5.72 9.22
CA TYR A 82 -10.83 -5.72 10.27
C TYR A 82 -11.38 -6.06 11.65
N THR A 83 -12.57 -5.56 11.98
CA THR A 83 -13.25 -5.91 13.23
C THR A 83 -13.61 -7.40 13.29
N SER A 84 -14.10 -7.95 12.17
CA SER A 84 -14.45 -9.37 12.05
C SER A 84 -13.19 -10.24 12.12
N LEU A 85 -12.13 -9.89 11.39
CA LEU A 85 -10.86 -10.61 11.38
C LEU A 85 -10.30 -10.74 12.80
N LYS A 86 -10.20 -9.63 13.53
CA LYS A 86 -9.72 -9.61 14.92
C LYS A 86 -10.53 -10.56 15.82
N THR A 87 -11.85 -10.52 15.68
CA THR A 87 -12.75 -11.39 16.47
C THR A 87 -12.53 -12.87 16.14
N LYS A 88 -12.43 -13.20 14.86
CA LYS A 88 -12.22 -14.58 14.39
C LYS A 88 -10.84 -15.12 14.79
N LEU A 89 -9.79 -14.34 14.69
CA LEU A 89 -8.45 -14.70 15.15
C LEU A 89 -8.44 -14.98 16.67
N ALA A 90 -9.10 -14.14 17.46
CA ALA A 90 -9.18 -14.30 18.90
C ALA A 90 -9.99 -15.54 19.31
N SER A 91 -11.03 -15.93 18.54
CA SER A 91 -11.83 -17.14 18.79
C SER A 91 -11.21 -18.42 18.21
N GLY A 92 -10.20 -18.32 17.36
CA GLY A 92 -9.62 -19.45 16.62
C GLY A 92 -10.51 -19.96 15.47
N GLU A 93 -11.48 -19.15 15.03
CA GLU A 93 -12.40 -19.45 13.92
C GLU A 93 -12.06 -18.63 12.66
N CYS A 94 -10.76 -18.35 12.46
CA CYS A 94 -10.29 -17.61 11.32
C CYS A 94 -10.45 -18.42 10.03
N PRO A 95 -10.86 -17.82 8.91
CA PRO A 95 -10.81 -18.47 7.60
C PRO A 95 -9.39 -18.89 7.23
N ASP A 96 -9.28 -19.87 6.34
CA ASP A 96 -8.00 -20.45 5.92
C ASP A 96 -7.12 -19.41 5.21
N ILE A 97 -7.72 -18.60 4.34
CA ILE A 97 -7.06 -17.53 3.60
C ILE A 97 -7.66 -16.18 4.01
N ILE A 98 -6.82 -15.22 4.29
CA ILE A 98 -7.20 -13.85 4.68
C ILE A 98 -6.46 -12.81 3.86
N LEU A 99 -7.11 -11.70 3.56
CA LEU A 99 -6.47 -10.53 3.00
C LEU A 99 -5.70 -9.80 4.11
N THR A 100 -4.44 -9.49 3.87
CA THR A 100 -3.59 -8.74 4.80
C THR A 100 -2.97 -7.53 4.12
N GLN A 101 -2.72 -6.50 4.91
CA GLN A 101 -1.97 -5.34 4.45
C GLN A 101 -0.46 -5.61 4.59
N PRO A 102 0.39 -5.05 3.71
CA PRO A 102 1.83 -5.11 3.91
C PRO A 102 2.26 -4.48 5.23
N MET A 103 3.55 -4.41 5.48
CA MET A 103 4.13 -3.74 6.64
C MET A 103 3.60 -2.30 6.74
N TYR A 104 2.59 -2.10 7.54
CA TYR A 104 2.12 -0.78 7.90
C TYR A 104 1.80 -0.77 9.40
N ALA A 105 1.73 0.43 9.96
CA ALA A 105 1.60 0.62 11.38
C ALA A 105 0.19 0.34 11.91
N GLY A 106 -0.31 -0.86 11.78
CA GLY A 106 -1.64 -1.22 12.27
C GLY A 106 -1.74 -2.67 12.72
N GLN A 107 -2.67 -2.94 13.64
CA GLN A 107 -2.93 -4.29 14.16
C GLN A 107 -3.37 -5.30 13.08
N ASN A 108 -3.63 -4.83 11.88
CA ASN A 108 -4.08 -5.62 10.73
C ASN A 108 -2.99 -5.80 9.67
N SER A 109 -1.78 -5.25 9.93
CA SER A 109 -0.64 -5.49 9.05
C SER A 109 -0.20 -6.93 9.14
N CYS A 110 0.40 -7.42 8.06
CA CYS A 110 0.96 -8.76 8.03
C CYS A 110 2.02 -8.95 9.15
N TYR A 111 2.75 -7.89 9.51
CA TYR A 111 3.74 -7.92 10.60
C TYR A 111 3.11 -8.19 11.95
N ALA A 112 2.10 -7.42 12.35
CA ALA A 112 1.41 -7.60 13.63
C ALA A 112 0.74 -8.98 13.72
N LEU A 113 0.21 -9.48 12.61
CA LEU A 113 -0.41 -10.81 12.56
C LEU A 113 0.63 -11.94 12.59
N ALA A 114 1.80 -11.75 11.96
CA ALA A 114 2.90 -12.71 11.99
C ALA A 114 3.56 -12.76 13.38
N GLU A 115 3.80 -11.62 14.02
CA GLU A 115 4.31 -11.53 15.39
C GLU A 115 3.40 -12.26 16.38
N ALA A 116 2.08 -12.17 16.19
CA ALA A 116 1.09 -12.90 16.97
C ALA A 116 1.01 -14.41 16.62
N GLY A 117 1.78 -14.89 15.64
CA GLY A 117 1.83 -16.29 15.20
C GLY A 117 0.60 -16.75 14.44
N TYR A 118 -0.12 -15.83 13.79
CA TYR A 118 -1.34 -16.16 13.05
C TYR A 118 -1.11 -16.52 11.57
N LEU A 119 0.06 -16.20 11.01
CA LEU A 119 0.34 -16.41 9.59
C LEU A 119 1.32 -17.56 9.37
N ALA A 120 1.10 -18.32 8.30
CA ALA A 120 2.03 -19.34 7.84
C ALA A 120 3.13 -18.73 6.99
N SER A 121 4.33 -19.34 7.02
CA SER A 121 5.41 -19.00 6.08
C SER A 121 5.05 -19.43 4.67
N LEU A 122 5.33 -18.57 3.70
CA LEU A 122 5.12 -18.79 2.28
C LEU A 122 6.46 -18.92 1.51
N ASN A 123 7.58 -19.04 2.21
CA ASN A 123 8.91 -19.12 1.60
C ASN A 123 9.10 -20.30 0.64
N ASP A 124 8.27 -21.32 0.76
CA ASP A 124 8.32 -22.55 -0.03
C ASP A 124 7.41 -22.51 -1.28
N LEU A 125 6.70 -21.42 -1.53
CA LEU A 125 5.93 -21.25 -2.77
C LEU A 125 6.84 -20.98 -3.96
N ASP A 126 6.56 -21.59 -5.10
CA ASP A 126 7.34 -21.40 -6.33
C ASP A 126 7.17 -19.98 -6.88
N ASN A 127 5.98 -19.40 -6.76
CA ASN A 127 5.67 -18.06 -7.29
C ASN A 127 6.36 -16.92 -6.53
N VAL A 128 6.87 -17.14 -5.31
CA VAL A 128 7.63 -16.11 -4.56
C VAL A 128 9.13 -16.20 -4.82
N GLN A 129 9.63 -17.31 -5.37
CA GLN A 129 11.06 -17.50 -5.64
C GLN A 129 11.56 -16.46 -6.64
N GLY A 130 12.66 -15.79 -6.29
CA GLY A 130 13.25 -14.70 -7.09
C GLY A 130 12.52 -13.37 -7.00
N ARG A 131 11.53 -13.24 -6.11
CA ARG A 131 10.79 -12.01 -5.81
C ARG A 131 11.01 -11.51 -4.38
N GLU A 132 11.90 -12.12 -3.62
CA GLU A 132 12.11 -11.90 -2.19
C GLU A 132 12.37 -10.41 -1.89
N ASP A 133 13.20 -9.74 -2.69
CA ASP A 133 13.49 -8.31 -2.53
C ASP A 133 12.23 -7.46 -2.74
N ALA A 134 11.40 -7.81 -3.73
CA ALA A 134 10.14 -7.12 -4.00
C ALA A 134 9.09 -7.37 -2.91
N LEU A 135 9.18 -8.48 -2.18
CA LEU A 135 8.28 -8.87 -1.10
C LEU A 135 8.78 -8.46 0.29
N SER A 136 9.80 -7.61 0.39
CA SER A 136 10.42 -7.21 1.67
C SER A 136 9.42 -6.64 2.67
N SER A 137 8.43 -5.85 2.24
CA SER A 137 7.41 -5.26 3.13
C SER A 137 6.29 -6.23 3.53
N VAL A 138 6.37 -7.49 3.13
CA VAL A 138 5.50 -8.60 3.57
C VAL A 138 6.33 -9.76 4.13
N THR A 139 7.60 -9.51 4.47
CA THR A 139 8.55 -10.48 5.05
C THR A 139 8.80 -10.13 6.51
N TYR A 140 8.39 -10.99 7.43
CA TYR A 140 8.58 -10.84 8.86
C TYR A 140 9.54 -11.90 9.39
N ASP A 141 10.63 -11.46 10.07
CA ASP A 141 11.67 -12.34 10.65
C ASP A 141 12.23 -13.40 9.66
N GLY A 142 12.31 -13.03 8.38
CA GLY A 142 12.80 -13.89 7.31
C GLY A 142 11.76 -14.77 6.63
N ASP A 143 10.51 -14.74 7.10
CA ASP A 143 9.37 -15.43 6.48
C ASP A 143 8.53 -14.47 5.64
N ILE A 144 8.33 -14.75 4.36
CA ILE A 144 7.29 -14.15 3.55
C ILE A 144 5.95 -14.66 4.11
N VAL A 145 5.12 -13.76 4.61
CA VAL A 145 3.87 -14.11 5.31
C VAL A 145 2.61 -13.67 4.57
N THR A 146 2.80 -12.97 3.48
CA THR A 146 1.73 -12.52 2.58
C THR A 146 2.23 -12.61 1.15
N ASP A 147 1.47 -13.22 0.27
CA ASP A 147 1.74 -13.16 -1.16
C ASP A 147 0.90 -12.04 -1.78
N THR A 148 1.58 -11.13 -2.47
CA THR A 148 0.97 -10.02 -3.17
C THR A 148 1.51 -9.89 -4.58
N SER A 149 0.61 -9.68 -5.51
CA SER A 149 0.92 -9.56 -6.93
C SER A 149 0.88 -8.11 -7.42
N SER A 150 0.47 -7.17 -6.56
CA SER A 150 0.17 -5.82 -6.99
C SER A 150 1.00 -4.77 -6.29
N VAL A 151 1.19 -3.65 -6.97
CA VAL A 151 1.64 -2.40 -6.36
C VAL A 151 0.49 -1.41 -6.32
N ALA A 152 0.44 -0.64 -5.25
CA ALA A 152 -0.38 0.55 -5.15
C ALA A 152 0.50 1.77 -5.42
N ILE A 153 -0.02 2.72 -6.18
CA ILE A 153 0.69 3.94 -6.58
C ILE A 153 -0.20 5.12 -6.22
N LEU A 154 0.36 6.15 -5.60
CA LEU A 154 -0.33 7.42 -5.35
C LEU A 154 -0.13 8.37 -6.51
N GLY A 155 -1.18 9.09 -6.88
CA GLY A 155 -1.14 10.07 -7.96
C GLY A 155 -2.32 11.02 -7.92
N THR A 156 -2.40 11.81 -8.97
CA THR A 156 -3.44 12.83 -9.16
C THR A 156 -4.28 12.46 -10.37
N TYR A 157 -5.53 12.07 -10.15
CA TYR A 157 -6.50 11.97 -11.24
C TYR A 157 -6.93 13.35 -11.67
N TYR A 158 -7.01 13.59 -12.99
CA TYR A 158 -7.43 14.89 -13.51
C TYR A 158 -8.37 14.78 -14.71
N ASN A 159 -9.17 15.82 -14.87
CA ASN A 159 -10.10 16.02 -15.98
C ASN A 159 -9.41 16.82 -17.09
N LYS A 160 -9.08 16.15 -18.20
CA LYS A 160 -8.38 16.76 -19.35
C LYS A 160 -9.17 17.89 -19.98
N GLU A 161 -10.50 17.84 -19.98
CA GLU A 161 -11.34 18.89 -20.56
C GLU A 161 -11.31 20.16 -19.71
N LEU A 162 -11.34 20.05 -18.37
CA LEU A 162 -11.23 21.19 -17.47
C LEU A 162 -9.83 21.82 -17.55
N PHE A 163 -8.78 21.00 -17.71
CA PHE A 163 -7.41 21.48 -17.97
C PHE A 163 -7.37 22.28 -19.27
N ALA A 164 -7.88 21.72 -20.37
CA ALA A 164 -7.93 22.42 -21.66
C ALA A 164 -8.75 23.72 -21.58
N GLN A 165 -9.88 23.72 -20.84
CA GLN A 165 -10.69 24.92 -20.60
C GLN A 165 -9.91 26.02 -19.86
N ALA A 166 -9.02 25.65 -18.94
CA ALA A 166 -8.13 26.58 -18.23
C ALA A 166 -6.87 26.96 -19.02
N GLY A 167 -6.70 26.41 -20.24
CA GLY A 167 -5.52 26.65 -21.09
C GLY A 167 -4.29 25.87 -20.65
N ILE A 168 -4.48 24.73 -20.00
CA ILE A 168 -3.41 23.79 -19.59
C ILE A 168 -3.32 22.70 -20.68
N GLU A 169 -2.16 22.61 -21.33
CA GLU A 169 -1.97 21.75 -22.49
C GLU A 169 -1.23 20.44 -22.17
N SER A 170 -0.58 20.35 -21.02
CA SER A 170 0.21 19.18 -20.59
C SER A 170 0.19 19.04 -19.08
N GLU A 171 0.53 17.84 -18.61
CA GLU A 171 0.74 17.57 -17.20
C GLU A 171 1.96 18.35 -16.67
N PRO A 172 1.89 18.90 -15.44
CA PRO A 172 2.96 19.66 -14.84
C PRO A 172 4.17 18.76 -14.57
N GLN A 173 5.38 19.26 -14.84
CA GLN A 173 6.63 18.55 -14.62
C GLN A 173 7.43 19.12 -13.45
N THR A 174 7.02 20.27 -12.93
CA THR A 174 7.65 20.93 -11.79
C THR A 174 6.58 21.40 -10.80
N ARG A 175 6.99 21.60 -9.56
CA ARG A 175 6.13 22.15 -8.51
C ARG A 175 5.53 23.51 -8.90
N ASP A 176 6.34 24.38 -9.50
CA ASP A 176 5.88 25.70 -9.92
C ASP A 176 4.82 25.61 -11.01
N GLU A 177 5.00 24.71 -11.99
CA GLU A 177 3.99 24.45 -13.03
C GLU A 177 2.69 23.92 -12.42
N PHE A 178 2.76 22.99 -11.45
CA PHE A 178 1.58 22.47 -10.77
C PHE A 178 0.79 23.56 -10.05
N LEU A 179 1.47 24.45 -9.33
CA LEU A 179 0.82 25.58 -8.64
C LEU A 179 0.27 26.62 -9.64
N GLU A 180 0.98 26.87 -10.76
CA GLU A 180 0.48 27.72 -11.83
C GLU A 180 -0.78 27.14 -12.47
N ASP A 181 -0.84 25.82 -12.68
CA ASP A 181 -2.01 25.16 -13.24
C ASP A 181 -3.19 25.17 -12.26
N CYS A 182 -2.97 24.97 -10.96
CA CYS A 182 -3.99 25.19 -9.94
C CYS A 182 -4.53 26.64 -9.98
N LYS A 183 -3.63 27.61 -10.15
CA LYS A 183 -4.03 29.04 -10.28
C LYS A 183 -4.84 29.30 -11.55
N LYS A 184 -4.45 28.74 -12.71
CA LYS A 184 -5.20 28.87 -13.97
C LYS A 184 -6.61 28.31 -13.84
N LEU A 185 -6.74 27.14 -13.23
CA LEU A 185 -8.04 26.52 -12.96
C LEU A 185 -8.92 27.44 -12.09
N LYS A 186 -8.37 27.92 -10.97
CA LYS A 186 -9.09 28.81 -10.06
C LYS A 186 -9.49 30.11 -10.75
N ASP A 187 -8.60 30.73 -11.54
CA ASP A 187 -8.87 31.98 -12.28
C ASP A 187 -9.95 31.73 -13.37
N ALA A 188 -10.07 30.54 -13.90
CA ALA A 188 -11.14 30.12 -14.80
C ALA A 188 -12.48 29.81 -14.08
N GLY A 189 -12.51 29.90 -12.76
CA GLY A 189 -13.69 29.58 -11.94
C GLY A 189 -13.93 28.08 -11.76
N ILE A 190 -12.91 27.26 -11.99
CA ILE A 190 -12.92 25.81 -11.82
C ILE A 190 -12.29 25.48 -10.46
N GLN A 191 -12.94 24.62 -9.65
CA GLN A 191 -12.31 24.11 -8.42
C GLN A 191 -11.10 23.27 -8.82
N PRO A 192 -9.86 23.63 -8.41
CA PRO A 192 -8.69 22.88 -8.82
C PRO A 192 -8.68 21.45 -8.29
N ILE A 193 -8.84 21.28 -6.98
CA ILE A 193 -8.69 19.97 -6.31
C ILE A 193 -9.86 19.75 -5.38
N VAL A 194 -10.44 18.56 -5.37
CA VAL A 194 -11.41 18.10 -4.37
C VAL A 194 -10.79 16.97 -3.54
N MET A 195 -10.91 17.09 -2.21
CA MET A 195 -10.47 16.07 -1.23
C MET A 195 -11.58 15.79 -0.24
N GLY A 196 -11.47 14.65 0.42
CA GLY A 196 -12.46 14.16 1.40
C GLY A 196 -11.86 13.96 2.79
N ASP A 197 -11.27 15.03 3.37
CA ASP A 197 -10.42 14.99 4.58
C ASP A 197 -11.20 14.72 5.87
N LYS A 198 -12.53 14.62 5.82
CA LYS A 198 -13.31 14.05 6.92
C LYS A 198 -12.86 12.62 7.21
N ASP A 199 -12.48 11.88 6.18
CA ASP A 199 -11.83 10.58 6.28
C ASP A 199 -10.32 10.86 6.24
N GLN A 200 -9.73 11.16 7.40
CA GLN A 200 -8.38 11.74 7.54
C GLN A 200 -7.30 10.99 6.75
N TYR A 201 -7.43 9.68 6.60
CA TYR A 201 -6.46 8.86 5.85
C TYR A 201 -6.23 9.34 4.40
N VAL A 202 -7.16 10.10 3.78
CA VAL A 202 -6.94 10.59 2.40
C VAL A 202 -5.85 11.66 2.32
N LEU A 203 -5.48 12.30 3.45
CA LEU A 203 -4.40 13.28 3.51
C LEU A 203 -3.06 12.66 3.08
N GLN A 204 -2.85 11.37 3.39
CA GLN A 204 -1.68 10.62 2.96
C GLN A 204 -1.47 10.68 1.44
N PHE A 205 -2.55 10.72 0.64
CA PHE A 205 -2.45 10.66 -0.81
C PHE A 205 -1.73 11.86 -1.43
N GLY A 206 -1.84 13.04 -0.81
CA GLY A 206 -1.06 14.21 -1.21
C GLY A 206 0.28 14.33 -0.49
N LEU A 207 0.28 14.11 0.83
CA LEU A 207 1.48 14.26 1.67
C LEU A 207 2.60 13.31 1.23
N TYR A 208 2.31 12.02 1.00
CA TYR A 208 3.35 11.07 0.63
C TYR A 208 3.87 11.22 -0.81
N GLN A 209 3.05 11.73 -1.73
CA GLN A 209 3.57 12.10 -3.04
C GLN A 209 4.62 13.22 -2.95
N LEU A 210 4.41 14.21 -2.07
CA LEU A 210 5.37 15.27 -1.80
C LEU A 210 6.59 14.76 -1.04
N ALA A 211 6.38 13.90 -0.03
CA ALA A 211 7.46 13.29 0.73
C ALA A 211 8.39 12.43 -0.14
N ALA A 212 7.88 11.80 -1.19
CA ALA A 212 8.68 11.02 -2.13
C ALA A 212 9.82 11.86 -2.75
N ASP A 213 9.55 13.11 -3.14
CA ASP A 213 10.58 14.03 -3.66
C ASP A 213 11.36 14.71 -2.53
N GLU A 214 10.65 15.29 -1.55
CA GLU A 214 11.29 16.19 -0.60
C GLU A 214 12.14 15.48 0.44
N ILE A 215 11.83 14.23 0.77
CA ILE A 215 12.51 13.45 1.81
C ILE A 215 13.20 12.23 1.20
N TYR A 216 12.43 11.28 0.68
CA TYR A 216 12.92 9.94 0.36
C TYR A 216 13.83 9.89 -0.87
N SER A 217 13.67 10.80 -1.83
CA SER A 217 14.61 10.95 -2.96
C SER A 217 16.00 11.36 -2.51
N LYS A 218 16.10 12.08 -1.38
CA LYS A 218 17.34 12.65 -0.83
C LYS A 218 17.93 11.75 0.26
N ASN A 219 17.08 11.10 1.03
CA ASN A 219 17.43 10.20 2.12
C ASN A 219 16.47 9.00 2.15
N PRO A 220 16.72 7.95 1.35
CA PRO A 220 15.86 6.77 1.32
C PRO A 220 15.84 5.98 2.65
N ASP A 221 16.82 6.20 3.51
CA ASP A 221 16.93 5.53 4.82
C ASP A 221 16.30 6.35 5.97
N PHE A 222 15.54 7.42 5.66
CA PHE A 222 15.00 8.34 6.66
C PHE A 222 14.18 7.62 7.76
N ASP A 223 13.30 6.70 7.38
CA ASP A 223 12.46 5.97 8.36
C ASP A 223 13.28 4.99 9.22
N THR A 224 14.36 4.42 8.68
CA THR A 224 15.31 3.62 9.47
C THR A 224 16.05 4.51 10.48
N GLN A 225 16.49 5.68 10.03
CA GLN A 225 17.17 6.65 10.90
C GLN A 225 16.26 7.20 12.00
N LEU A 226 14.95 7.38 11.72
CA LEU A 226 13.97 7.71 12.77
C LEU A 226 13.94 6.64 13.88
N ARG A 227 13.92 5.36 13.52
CA ARG A 227 13.92 4.25 14.48
C ARG A 227 15.22 4.14 15.28
N ASP A 228 16.34 4.43 14.63
CA ASP A 228 17.67 4.38 15.25
C ASP A 228 17.96 5.63 16.11
N GLY A 229 17.10 6.66 16.02
CA GLY A 229 17.27 7.95 16.67
C GLY A 229 18.31 8.85 16.00
N ASP A 230 18.66 8.58 14.74
CA ASP A 230 19.62 9.34 13.94
C ASP A 230 18.94 10.43 13.09
N ALA A 231 17.59 10.42 13.02
CA ALA A 231 16.75 11.46 12.40
C ALA A 231 15.52 11.76 13.26
N SER A 232 14.84 12.87 12.99
CA SER A 232 13.62 13.30 13.67
C SER A 232 12.60 13.85 12.66
N PHE A 233 11.31 13.73 12.97
CA PHE A 233 10.26 14.43 12.22
C PHE A 233 10.39 15.96 12.32
N THR A 234 11.11 16.46 13.33
CA THR A 234 11.38 17.89 13.54
C THR A 234 12.62 18.38 12.79
N ASP A 235 13.31 17.52 12.02
CA ASP A 235 14.47 17.94 11.22
C ASP A 235 14.05 18.92 10.13
N GLU A 236 14.71 20.08 10.09
CA GLU A 236 14.41 21.16 9.14
C GLU A 236 14.60 20.72 7.67
N GLY A 237 13.59 21.01 6.85
CA GLY A 237 13.61 20.69 5.42
C GLY A 237 13.16 19.28 5.08
N THR A 238 12.50 18.60 6.01
CA THR A 238 11.90 17.29 5.86
C THR A 238 10.37 17.38 5.92
N TRP A 239 9.75 16.87 6.98
CA TRP A 239 8.29 16.90 7.11
C TRP A 239 7.70 18.29 7.28
N ASP A 240 8.41 19.23 7.90
CA ASP A 240 8.04 20.65 7.94
C ASP A 240 7.78 21.20 6.52
N LYS A 241 8.68 20.90 5.60
CA LYS A 241 8.58 21.33 4.20
C LYS A 241 7.43 20.64 3.46
N VAL A 242 7.25 19.33 3.65
CA VAL A 242 6.13 18.58 3.04
C VAL A 242 4.79 19.16 3.49
N LEU A 243 4.63 19.37 4.80
CA LEU A 243 3.43 19.94 5.41
C LEU A 243 3.16 21.37 4.90
N GLU A 244 4.18 22.22 4.80
CA GLU A 244 4.07 23.57 4.26
C GLU A 244 3.62 23.55 2.78
N MET A 245 4.21 22.67 1.98
CA MET A 245 3.85 22.52 0.57
C MET A 245 2.41 22.06 0.39
N TYR A 246 1.94 21.14 1.23
CA TYR A 246 0.57 20.67 1.17
C TYR A 246 -0.42 21.69 1.71
N LYS A 247 -0.10 22.37 2.84
CA LYS A 247 -0.86 23.49 3.40
C LYS A 247 -1.09 24.60 2.40
N THR A 248 -0.11 24.90 1.54
CA THR A 248 -0.22 25.92 0.49
C THR A 248 -1.44 25.69 -0.42
N LEU A 249 -1.83 24.43 -0.67
CA LEU A 249 -3.00 24.13 -1.51
C LEU A 249 -4.32 24.58 -0.86
N TYR A 250 -4.38 24.57 0.46
CA TYR A 250 -5.53 25.05 1.24
C TYR A 250 -5.50 26.58 1.39
N ASP A 251 -4.35 27.14 1.73
CA ASP A 251 -4.18 28.59 1.92
C ASP A 251 -4.49 29.39 0.64
N GLU A 252 -4.06 28.85 -0.50
CA GLU A 252 -4.36 29.43 -1.81
C GLU A 252 -5.78 29.08 -2.30
N GLY A 253 -6.55 28.26 -1.53
CA GLY A 253 -7.90 27.84 -1.89
C GLY A 253 -7.95 26.96 -3.14
N TYR A 254 -6.88 26.23 -3.45
CA TYR A 254 -6.89 25.20 -4.47
C TYR A 254 -7.63 23.96 -3.97
N ILE A 255 -7.58 23.70 -2.65
CA ILE A 255 -8.48 22.83 -1.93
C ILE A 255 -9.36 23.70 -1.03
N ASP A 256 -10.68 23.52 -1.09
CA ASP A 256 -11.61 24.19 -0.17
C ASP A 256 -11.61 23.48 1.18
N ALA A 257 -10.90 24.03 2.16
CA ALA A 257 -10.75 23.44 3.49
C ALA A 257 -12.11 23.16 4.17
N SER A 258 -13.06 24.08 4.07
CA SER A 258 -14.38 23.92 4.68
C SER A 258 -15.16 22.77 4.07
N LYS A 259 -15.02 22.57 2.76
CA LYS A 259 -15.68 21.49 2.03
C LYS A 259 -15.00 20.18 2.29
N SER A 260 -13.65 20.13 2.20
CA SER A 260 -12.88 18.88 2.36
C SER A 260 -13.03 18.27 3.75
N LEU A 261 -12.94 19.07 4.81
CA LEU A 261 -13.17 18.63 6.20
C LEU A 261 -14.62 18.15 6.47
N GLY A 262 -15.56 18.52 5.64
CA GLY A 262 -16.95 18.05 5.71
C GLY A 262 -17.25 16.84 4.82
N TYR A 263 -16.40 16.53 3.87
CA TYR A 263 -16.57 15.47 2.87
C TYR A 263 -15.79 14.21 3.25
N GLY A 264 -16.42 13.05 3.12
CA GLY A 264 -15.72 11.76 3.10
C GLY A 264 -15.12 11.48 1.71
N ALA A 265 -14.19 10.52 1.65
CA ALA A 265 -13.51 10.09 0.43
C ALA A 265 -14.47 9.80 -0.73
N SER A 266 -15.53 9.03 -0.49
CA SER A 266 -16.53 8.68 -1.50
C SER A 266 -17.24 9.90 -2.10
N GLN A 267 -17.44 10.97 -1.31
CA GLN A 267 -18.06 12.19 -1.79
C GLN A 267 -17.10 13.00 -2.68
N ALA A 268 -15.82 13.03 -2.33
CA ALA A 268 -14.79 13.68 -3.14
C ALA A 268 -14.61 12.97 -4.50
N ILE A 269 -14.54 11.63 -4.48
CA ILE A 269 -14.50 10.80 -5.69
C ILE A 269 -15.71 11.09 -6.57
N GLN A 270 -16.93 11.16 -6.01
CA GLN A 270 -18.13 11.43 -6.78
C GLN A 270 -18.12 12.87 -7.36
N ASP A 271 -17.67 13.86 -6.61
CA ASP A 271 -17.56 15.23 -7.11
C ASP A 271 -16.54 15.36 -8.25
N PHE A 272 -15.42 14.62 -8.20
CA PHE A 272 -14.50 14.53 -9.32
C PHE A 272 -15.15 13.86 -10.54
N ILE A 273 -15.82 12.73 -10.36
CA ILE A 273 -16.53 12.00 -11.42
C ILE A 273 -17.60 12.88 -12.07
N ASP A 274 -18.29 13.70 -11.29
CA ASP A 274 -19.30 14.65 -11.76
C ASP A 274 -18.69 15.89 -12.48
N GLY A 275 -17.37 16.00 -12.55
CA GLY A 275 -16.67 17.14 -13.18
C GLY A 275 -16.77 18.44 -12.38
N LYS A 276 -17.03 18.39 -11.08
CA LYS A 276 -17.14 19.58 -10.20
C LYS A 276 -15.78 20.11 -9.75
N ALA A 277 -14.72 19.31 -9.90
CA ALA A 277 -13.35 19.70 -9.66
C ALA A 277 -12.45 19.13 -10.77
N ALA A 278 -11.32 19.79 -11.01
CA ALA A 278 -10.40 19.37 -12.05
C ALA A 278 -9.50 18.21 -11.63
N MET A 279 -9.20 18.06 -10.34
CA MET A 279 -8.29 17.04 -9.81
C MET A 279 -8.81 16.44 -8.50
N THR A 280 -8.34 15.22 -8.21
CA THR A 280 -8.37 14.60 -6.88
C THR A 280 -7.12 13.75 -6.67
N PHE A 281 -6.57 13.74 -5.45
CA PHE A 281 -5.46 12.85 -5.09
C PHE A 281 -6.03 11.52 -4.64
N ASP A 282 -5.55 10.43 -5.23
CA ASP A 282 -6.01 9.09 -4.86
C ASP A 282 -5.02 8.03 -5.36
N GLY A 283 -5.18 6.80 -4.88
CA GLY A 283 -4.36 5.68 -5.28
C GLY A 283 -4.89 4.95 -6.52
N SER A 284 -4.01 4.18 -7.14
CA SER A 284 -4.35 3.31 -8.26
C SER A 284 -5.43 2.27 -7.92
N PHE A 285 -5.58 1.93 -6.64
CA PHE A 285 -6.61 1.00 -6.15
C PHE A 285 -8.04 1.50 -6.38
N ASN A 286 -8.26 2.82 -6.54
CA ASN A 286 -9.55 3.41 -6.86
C ASN A 286 -9.76 3.63 -8.37
N ALA A 287 -8.83 3.20 -9.23
CA ALA A 287 -8.92 3.37 -10.67
C ALA A 287 -10.21 2.81 -11.28
N THR A 288 -10.69 1.67 -10.80
CA THR A 288 -11.94 1.07 -11.29
C THR A 288 -13.16 1.95 -11.04
N ALA A 289 -13.19 2.67 -9.92
CA ALA A 289 -14.25 3.64 -9.62
C ALA A 289 -14.08 4.94 -10.40
N LEU A 290 -12.85 5.47 -10.43
CA LEU A 290 -12.52 6.76 -11.02
C LEU A 290 -12.50 6.76 -12.56
N LEU A 291 -12.24 5.59 -13.18
CA LEU A 291 -12.08 5.43 -14.63
C LEU A 291 -13.20 4.60 -15.28
N ALA A 292 -14.15 4.09 -14.50
CA ALA A 292 -15.20 3.22 -15.00
C ALA A 292 -16.02 3.90 -16.11
N GLU A 293 -16.25 3.16 -17.19
CA GLU A 293 -17.17 3.57 -18.25
C GLU A 293 -18.59 3.69 -17.67
N GLY A 294 -19.19 4.87 -17.75
CA GLY A 294 -20.53 5.12 -17.20
C GLY A 294 -20.55 5.50 -15.70
N ALA A 295 -19.41 5.67 -15.03
CA ALA A 295 -19.35 6.17 -13.65
C ALA A 295 -19.92 7.59 -13.47
N GLY A 296 -20.01 8.37 -14.56
CA GLY A 296 -20.46 9.77 -14.63
C GLY A 296 -19.45 10.63 -15.37
N GLY A 297 -19.89 11.77 -15.87
CA GLY A 297 -19.07 12.73 -16.62
C GLY A 297 -18.40 12.16 -17.87
N ASP A 298 -18.87 12.52 -19.06
CA ASP A 298 -18.27 12.10 -20.33
C ASP A 298 -17.02 12.93 -20.63
N PHE A 299 -15.95 12.79 -19.80
CA PHE A 299 -14.69 13.47 -20.03
C PHE A 299 -13.51 12.49 -19.95
N GLU A 300 -12.46 12.81 -20.69
CA GLU A 300 -11.22 12.03 -20.64
C GLU A 300 -10.44 12.33 -19.35
N ARG A 301 -10.01 11.27 -18.67
CA ARG A 301 -9.25 11.33 -17.43
C ARG A 301 -7.78 11.03 -17.68
N GLY A 302 -6.91 11.66 -16.90
CA GLY A 302 -5.50 11.34 -16.83
C GLY A 302 -5.07 11.08 -15.39
N TYR A 303 -3.82 10.68 -15.21
CA TYR A 303 -3.25 10.37 -13.91
C TYR A 303 -1.76 10.71 -13.92
N PHE A 304 -1.30 11.56 -13.02
CA PHE A 304 0.09 11.98 -12.92
C PHE A 304 0.54 12.08 -11.45
N PRO A 305 1.83 11.88 -11.13
CA PRO A 305 2.37 12.14 -9.80
C PRO A 305 2.50 13.64 -9.56
N ILE A 306 2.23 14.12 -8.33
CA ILE A 306 2.49 15.52 -7.97
C ILE A 306 4.00 15.76 -8.11
N PRO A 307 4.46 16.70 -8.95
CA PRO A 307 5.88 17.00 -9.03
C PRO A 307 6.35 17.72 -7.78
N GLY A 308 7.49 17.32 -7.27
CA GLY A 308 8.16 17.99 -6.17
C GLY A 308 9.09 19.12 -6.63
N THR A 309 9.99 19.53 -5.73
CA THR A 309 10.93 20.64 -6.00
C THR A 309 12.04 20.23 -6.97
N ASP A 310 12.56 19.01 -6.83
CA ASP A 310 13.74 18.52 -7.53
C ASP A 310 13.42 17.55 -8.68
N GLY A 311 12.16 17.16 -8.82
CA GLY A 311 11.72 16.28 -9.89
C GLY A 311 10.37 15.63 -9.69
N VAL A 312 10.16 14.58 -10.48
CA VAL A 312 8.96 13.75 -10.43
C VAL A 312 9.34 12.40 -9.86
N TYR A 313 8.74 12.05 -8.75
CA TYR A 313 8.90 10.79 -8.04
C TYR A 313 7.52 10.19 -7.78
N THR A 314 7.46 8.92 -7.45
CA THR A 314 6.19 8.27 -7.12
C THR A 314 6.24 7.64 -5.74
N ALA A 315 5.19 7.87 -4.96
CA ALA A 315 4.94 7.12 -3.75
C ALA A 315 4.22 5.81 -4.11
N THR A 316 4.76 4.70 -3.65
CA THR A 316 4.29 3.35 -3.94
C THR A 316 4.31 2.49 -2.69
N CYS A 317 3.54 1.41 -2.71
CA CYS A 317 3.67 0.31 -1.76
C CYS A 317 3.25 -0.99 -2.43
N LEU A 318 3.54 -2.12 -1.80
CA LEU A 318 2.86 -3.36 -2.17
C LEU A 318 1.35 -3.21 -1.89
N GLY A 319 0.53 -3.71 -2.78
CA GLY A 319 -0.90 -3.83 -2.52
C GLY A 319 -1.18 -4.86 -1.42
N ALA A 320 -2.39 -4.83 -0.88
CA ALA A 320 -2.87 -5.90 -0.02
C ALA A 320 -2.73 -7.25 -0.73
N GLY A 321 -2.38 -8.27 0.02
CA GLY A 321 -2.18 -9.62 -0.48
C GLY A 321 -2.91 -10.67 0.35
N TYR A 322 -2.57 -11.92 0.11
CA TYR A 322 -3.23 -13.05 0.73
C TYR A 322 -2.26 -13.78 1.65
N SER A 323 -2.72 -14.04 2.85
CA SER A 323 -2.00 -14.82 3.87
C SER A 323 -2.79 -16.06 4.24
N ILE A 324 -2.08 -17.09 4.68
CA ILE A 324 -2.69 -18.33 5.15
C ILE A 324 -2.69 -18.33 6.68
N TYR A 325 -3.84 -18.62 7.28
CA TYR A 325 -3.94 -18.78 8.73
C TYR A 325 -3.13 -19.98 9.19
N SER A 326 -2.13 -19.74 10.03
CA SER A 326 -1.15 -20.78 10.46
C SER A 326 -1.75 -21.98 11.18
N LYS A 327 -3.00 -21.87 11.68
CA LYS A 327 -3.71 -22.95 12.38
C LYS A 327 -4.86 -23.54 11.54
N SER A 328 -4.91 -23.24 10.25
CA SER A 328 -5.81 -23.92 9.31
C SER A 328 -5.48 -25.41 9.27
N GLU A 329 -6.50 -26.24 9.09
CA GLU A 329 -6.32 -27.68 8.83
C GLU A 329 -5.91 -27.96 7.37
N HIS A 330 -5.87 -26.90 6.51
CA HIS A 330 -5.67 -26.94 5.06
C HIS A 330 -4.52 -26.02 4.59
N VAL A 331 -3.42 -25.94 5.38
CA VAL A 331 -2.30 -25.02 5.05
C VAL A 331 -1.68 -25.39 3.70
N ASP A 332 -1.42 -26.67 3.43
CA ASP A 332 -0.76 -27.10 2.19
C ASP A 332 -1.69 -26.94 0.97
N GLU A 333 -2.97 -27.21 1.11
CA GLU A 333 -3.96 -26.99 0.04
C GLU A 333 -4.14 -25.48 -0.26
N CYS A 334 -4.07 -24.63 0.77
CA CYS A 334 -4.09 -23.18 0.59
C CYS A 334 -2.82 -22.68 -0.10
N LYS A 335 -1.65 -23.25 0.22
CA LYS A 335 -0.39 -22.96 -0.46
C LYS A 335 -0.46 -23.31 -1.94
N GLU A 336 -0.93 -24.53 -2.27
CA GLU A 336 -1.09 -24.95 -3.66
C GLU A 336 -2.05 -24.04 -4.43
N LEU A 337 -3.15 -23.59 -3.79
CA LEU A 337 -4.08 -22.64 -4.40
C LEU A 337 -3.42 -21.29 -4.65
N LEU A 338 -2.73 -20.69 -3.67
CA LEU A 338 -2.09 -19.38 -3.82
C LEU A 338 -0.94 -19.43 -4.81
N ASP A 339 -0.11 -20.46 -4.76
CA ASP A 339 1.01 -20.65 -5.67
C ASP A 339 0.55 -20.73 -7.13
N TYR A 340 -0.50 -21.50 -7.40
CA TYR A 340 -1.08 -21.58 -8.74
C TYR A 340 -1.77 -20.28 -9.16
N TRP A 341 -2.50 -19.63 -8.25
CA TRP A 341 -3.23 -18.41 -8.59
C TRP A 341 -2.30 -17.24 -8.91
N LEU A 342 -1.24 -17.07 -8.12
CA LEU A 342 -0.37 -15.89 -8.16
C LEU A 342 0.98 -16.15 -8.87
N ASP A 343 1.11 -17.26 -9.62
CA ASP A 343 2.35 -17.63 -10.31
C ASP A 343 2.73 -16.73 -11.50
N GLY A 344 1.81 -15.88 -11.93
CA GLY A 344 2.05 -14.97 -13.06
C GLY A 344 1.76 -15.57 -14.44
N GLU A 345 1.41 -16.85 -14.56
CA GLU A 345 1.20 -17.57 -15.82
C GLU A 345 -0.08 -18.39 -15.88
N SER A 346 -0.81 -18.53 -14.76
CA SER A 346 -2.01 -19.37 -14.67
C SER A 346 -3.26 -18.75 -15.27
N GLU A 347 -4.27 -19.59 -15.53
CA GLU A 347 -5.59 -19.11 -15.94
C GLU A 347 -6.28 -18.27 -14.85
N LEU A 348 -5.96 -18.54 -13.56
CA LEU A 348 -6.43 -17.74 -12.43
C LEU A 348 -5.78 -16.36 -12.42
N TRP A 349 -4.48 -16.31 -12.72
CA TRP A 349 -3.75 -15.06 -12.86
C TRP A 349 -4.31 -14.20 -14.00
N ASP A 350 -4.50 -14.78 -15.20
CA ASP A 350 -5.06 -14.08 -16.33
C ASP A 350 -6.45 -13.51 -16.04
N ALA A 351 -7.30 -14.29 -15.35
CA ALA A 351 -8.62 -13.83 -14.94
C ALA A 351 -8.56 -12.71 -13.91
N TYR A 352 -7.64 -12.81 -12.93
CA TYR A 352 -7.44 -11.82 -11.87
C TYR A 352 -6.95 -10.48 -12.44
N THR A 353 -5.91 -10.50 -13.26
CA THR A 353 -5.30 -9.30 -13.82
C THR A 353 -6.22 -8.61 -14.83
N SER A 354 -7.04 -9.39 -15.57
CA SER A 354 -8.02 -8.84 -16.52
C SER A 354 -9.13 -8.01 -15.87
N THR A 355 -9.29 -8.10 -14.54
CA THR A 355 -10.25 -7.26 -13.82
C THR A 355 -9.88 -5.79 -13.79
N GLY A 356 -8.61 -5.45 -13.97
CA GLY A 356 -8.08 -4.08 -13.84
C GLY A 356 -8.09 -3.52 -12.42
N LYS A 357 -8.33 -4.36 -11.41
CA LYS A 357 -8.33 -3.95 -10.00
C LYS A 357 -6.92 -3.79 -9.43
N VAL A 358 -5.93 -4.39 -10.08
CA VAL A 358 -4.55 -4.42 -9.60
C VAL A 358 -3.58 -3.97 -10.67
N ILE A 359 -2.51 -3.32 -10.27
CA ILE A 359 -1.35 -3.05 -11.12
C ILE A 359 -0.32 -4.11 -10.78
N VAL A 360 -0.04 -4.97 -11.73
CA VAL A 360 0.98 -6.02 -11.57
C VAL A 360 2.28 -5.60 -12.23
N THR A 361 3.40 -5.99 -11.64
CA THR A 361 4.74 -5.64 -12.13
C THR A 361 5.52 -6.85 -12.62
N TYR A 362 4.91 -8.03 -12.61
CA TYR A 362 5.52 -9.29 -13.06
C TYR A 362 4.48 -10.22 -13.69
N GLY A 363 4.94 -11.30 -14.27
CA GLY A 363 4.09 -12.33 -14.89
C GLY A 363 3.57 -11.94 -16.27
N ASN A 364 2.83 -12.85 -16.88
CA ASN A 364 2.19 -12.63 -18.17
C ASN A 364 1.08 -11.58 -18.04
N GLY A 365 0.97 -10.69 -19.02
CA GLY A 365 -0.09 -9.70 -19.10
C GLY A 365 0.07 -8.50 -18.18
N ALA A 366 1.21 -8.32 -17.53
CA ALA A 366 1.48 -7.14 -16.73
C ALA A 366 1.27 -5.83 -17.54
N ASP A 367 1.76 -5.80 -18.77
CA ASP A 367 1.59 -4.69 -19.72
C ASP A 367 0.24 -4.71 -20.47
N ALA A 368 -0.52 -5.79 -20.34
CA ALA A 368 -1.87 -5.91 -20.89
C ALA A 368 -2.98 -5.65 -19.85
N THR A 369 -2.61 -5.33 -18.61
CA THR A 369 -3.56 -4.96 -17.56
C THR A 369 -4.40 -3.76 -18.00
N PRO A 370 -5.72 -3.77 -17.79
CA PRO A 370 -6.56 -2.61 -18.07
C PRO A 370 -6.02 -1.34 -17.42
N ASN A 371 -6.04 -0.21 -18.14
CA ASN A 371 -5.47 1.07 -17.74
C ASN A 371 -3.92 1.12 -17.65
N TYR A 372 -3.22 0.11 -18.14
CA TYR A 372 -1.74 0.07 -18.11
C TYR A 372 -1.12 1.35 -18.72
N ASP A 373 -1.63 1.84 -19.84
CA ASP A 373 -1.12 3.07 -20.47
C ASP A 373 -1.19 4.28 -19.53
N LEU A 374 -2.20 4.33 -18.64
CA LEU A 374 -2.35 5.38 -17.64
C LEU A 374 -1.31 5.27 -16.53
N PHE A 375 -0.96 4.05 -16.13
CA PHE A 375 -0.02 3.77 -15.05
C PHE A 375 1.43 3.64 -15.53
N LYS A 376 1.65 3.47 -16.83
CA LYS A 376 2.99 3.29 -17.41
C LYS A 376 4.00 4.38 -16.99
N PRO A 377 3.67 5.68 -16.95
CA PRO A 377 4.62 6.69 -16.48
C PRO A 377 5.12 6.45 -15.05
N PHE A 378 4.28 5.92 -14.18
CA PHE A 378 4.65 5.58 -12.80
C PHE A 378 5.51 4.31 -12.74
N ILE A 379 5.19 3.30 -13.56
CA ILE A 379 5.99 2.08 -13.68
C ILE A 379 7.38 2.43 -14.22
N ASP A 380 7.46 3.33 -15.19
CA ASP A 380 8.75 3.82 -15.70
C ASP A 380 9.56 4.52 -14.59
N LEU A 381 8.91 5.35 -13.74
CA LEU A 381 9.57 5.95 -12.56
C LEU A 381 10.08 4.89 -11.58
N LEU A 382 9.28 3.85 -11.31
CA LEU A 382 9.72 2.74 -10.44
C LEU A 382 10.94 2.02 -11.02
N ASN A 383 10.93 1.73 -12.33
CA ASN A 383 12.04 1.09 -13.02
C ASN A 383 13.31 1.98 -13.05
N ASP A 384 13.13 3.31 -13.03
CA ASP A 384 14.22 4.29 -12.96
C ASP A 384 14.74 4.52 -11.52
N GLY A 385 14.22 3.78 -10.53
CA GLY A 385 14.57 3.94 -9.12
C GLY A 385 14.02 5.22 -8.47
N LYS A 386 12.95 5.78 -9.04
CA LYS A 386 12.26 6.98 -8.54
C LYS A 386 10.96 6.64 -7.81
N GLY A 387 10.83 5.42 -7.34
CA GLY A 387 9.72 4.97 -6.50
C GLY A 387 10.16 4.87 -5.04
N PHE A 388 9.31 5.35 -4.15
CA PHE A 388 9.55 5.30 -2.71
C PHE A 388 8.32 4.72 -2.03
N TYR A 389 8.55 3.85 -1.04
CA TYR A 389 7.46 3.38 -0.20
C TYR A 389 6.90 4.55 0.58
N TRP A 390 5.60 4.60 0.72
CA TRP A 390 5.04 5.62 1.59
C TRP A 390 5.32 5.29 3.06
N SER A 391 5.54 6.35 3.84
CA SER A 391 6.21 6.32 5.14
C SER A 391 5.52 5.50 6.20
N ASN A 392 4.19 5.44 6.17
CA ASN A 392 3.41 4.67 7.15
C ASN A 392 3.75 3.18 7.19
N GLN A 393 4.45 2.66 6.18
CA GLN A 393 4.92 1.28 6.14
C GLN A 393 5.94 0.94 7.24
N ALA A 394 6.64 1.94 7.77
CA ALA A 394 7.69 1.76 8.77
C ALA A 394 7.39 2.38 10.13
N TRP A 395 6.32 3.15 10.26
CA TRP A 395 5.99 3.86 11.50
C TRP A 395 5.17 3.01 12.46
N PRO A 396 5.29 3.20 13.78
CA PRO A 396 4.38 2.61 14.74
C PRO A 396 2.94 3.09 14.53
N ALA A 397 1.97 2.22 14.81
CA ALA A 397 0.55 2.52 14.63
C ALA A 397 0.12 3.72 15.49
N GLY A 398 -0.38 4.76 14.83
CA GLY A 398 -0.86 5.97 15.48
C GLY A 398 -0.06 7.22 15.14
N THR A 399 1.21 7.11 14.72
CA THR A 399 2.01 8.25 14.28
C THR A 399 1.38 8.98 13.09
N GLU A 400 0.93 8.24 12.08
CA GLU A 400 0.23 8.80 10.93
C GLU A 400 -1.10 9.46 11.33
N THR A 401 -1.88 8.80 12.18
CA THR A 401 -3.15 9.34 12.67
C THR A 401 -2.97 10.65 13.43
N GLU A 402 -1.88 10.80 14.19
CA GLU A 402 -1.53 12.05 14.86
C GLU A 402 -1.25 13.15 13.85
N MET A 403 -0.41 12.88 12.83
CA MET A 403 -0.13 13.81 11.74
C MET A 403 -1.42 14.28 11.06
N GLU A 404 -2.26 13.35 10.65
CA GLU A 404 -3.52 13.63 9.93
C GLU A 404 -4.50 14.45 10.77
N SER A 405 -4.58 14.14 12.07
CA SER A 405 -5.44 14.86 13.01
C SER A 405 -4.99 16.30 13.19
N LEU A 406 -3.71 16.50 13.49
CA LEU A 406 -3.14 17.83 13.69
C LEU A 406 -3.15 18.66 12.39
N PHE A 407 -2.91 18.03 11.24
CA PHE A 407 -3.03 18.71 9.95
C PHE A 407 -4.47 19.17 9.69
N SER A 408 -5.46 18.33 9.97
CA SER A 408 -6.88 18.69 9.86
C SER A 408 -7.26 19.85 10.77
N GLU A 409 -6.72 19.89 11.99
CA GLU A 409 -6.90 21.02 12.92
C GLU A 409 -6.29 22.31 12.37
N MET A 410 -5.08 22.23 11.81
CA MET A 410 -4.38 23.38 11.23
C MET A 410 -5.18 24.00 10.08
N VAL A 411 -5.58 23.21 9.08
CA VAL A 411 -6.36 23.71 7.94
C VAL A 411 -7.80 24.07 8.31
N GLY A 412 -8.31 23.51 9.42
CA GLY A 412 -9.57 23.88 10.05
C GLY A 412 -9.53 25.19 10.83
N GLY A 413 -8.35 25.83 10.97
CA GLY A 413 -8.18 27.12 11.65
C GLY A 413 -8.26 27.03 13.18
N GLN A 414 -7.88 25.89 13.77
CA GLN A 414 -7.91 25.69 15.22
C GLN A 414 -6.65 26.21 15.93
N GLY A 415 -5.69 26.76 15.17
CA GLY A 415 -4.48 27.40 15.71
C GLY A 415 -3.29 26.46 15.83
N THR A 416 -3.38 25.25 15.30
CA THR A 416 -2.27 24.30 15.14
C THR A 416 -1.31 24.83 14.07
N GLU A 417 -0.01 24.80 14.34
CA GLU A 417 1.06 25.20 13.41
C GLU A 417 1.83 23.97 12.93
N ILE A 418 2.66 24.12 11.90
CA ILE A 418 3.46 23.01 11.34
C ILE A 418 4.40 22.40 12.41
N GLU A 419 4.98 23.24 13.26
CA GLU A 419 5.85 22.81 14.36
C GLU A 419 5.09 21.88 15.33
N ASP A 420 3.83 22.20 15.66
CA ASP A 420 2.99 21.36 16.52
C ASP A 420 2.76 19.97 15.90
N ILE A 421 2.65 19.91 14.54
CA ILE A 421 2.46 18.65 13.83
C ILE A 421 3.74 17.80 13.87
N THR A 422 4.88 18.38 13.54
CA THR A 422 6.16 17.64 13.53
C THR A 422 6.58 17.19 14.93
N GLU A 423 6.35 18.03 15.96
CA GLU A 423 6.56 17.65 17.36
C GLU A 423 5.58 16.54 17.79
N GLY A 424 4.29 16.66 17.46
CA GLY A 424 3.30 15.63 17.76
C GLY A 424 3.60 14.28 17.09
N MET A 425 4.08 14.30 15.84
CA MET A 425 4.55 13.10 15.15
C MET A 425 5.73 12.46 15.88
N GLN A 426 6.71 13.26 16.30
CA GLN A 426 7.90 12.77 16.99
C GLN A 426 7.55 12.17 18.35
N ASP A 427 6.81 12.90 19.18
CA ASP A 427 6.39 12.44 20.50
C ASP A 427 5.59 11.13 20.40
N LYS A 428 4.66 11.07 19.44
CA LYS A 428 3.83 9.89 19.23
C LYS A 428 4.63 8.69 18.75
N PHE A 429 5.60 8.92 17.85
CA PHE A 429 6.48 7.88 17.34
C PHE A 429 7.35 7.27 18.45
N GLU A 430 7.96 8.13 19.29
CA GLU A 430 8.81 7.70 20.42
C GLU A 430 8.00 6.94 21.47
N ASP A 431 6.83 7.47 21.88
CA ASP A 431 5.94 6.83 22.85
C ASP A 431 5.55 5.40 22.41
N LEU A 432 5.28 5.22 21.10
CA LEU A 432 4.86 3.93 20.56
C LEU A 432 6.01 2.94 20.30
N LEU A 433 7.25 3.43 20.19
CA LEU A 433 8.43 2.55 20.13
C LEU A 433 8.82 2.00 21.51
N ASP A 434 8.45 2.72 22.59
CA ASP A 434 8.75 2.34 23.96
C ASP A 434 7.71 1.36 24.57
N GLU A 435 6.53 1.16 23.92
CA GLU A 435 5.48 0.21 24.33
C GLU A 435 5.71 -1.21 23.83
#